data_6976d5344b6584384971394408ba898b
#
_entry.id   6976d5344b6584384971394408ba898b
#
_cell.length_a   1.000
_cell.length_b   1.000
_cell.length_c   1.000
_cell.angle_alpha   90.00
_cell.angle_beta   90.00
_cell.angle_gamma   90.00
#
_symmetry.space_group_name_H-M   'P 1'
#
loop_
_entity.id
_entity.type
_entity.pdbx_description
1 polymer ?
#
loop_
_entity_poly.entity_id
_entity_poly.type
_entity_poly.pdbx_seq_one_letter_code
_entity_poly.pdbx_strand_id
1 'polypeptide(L)'
;MNQNFDIIIVGGGAAGFFTAINIVEKNPKLKVAILERGSEVLSKVRVSGGGRCNVTHACFEPNELVKFYPRGEKELRGPFHQFCSGDTVEWFSNHGVELKIEDDGRMFPVSNSSQTIIDCFLKATQKLGIAVLTGQSVQSIFKKDNFWKIETQSENYITEKLILATGS
;
A
#
# COMPACT_ATOMS: atom_id res chain seq x y z
N MET A 1 -12.76 16.23 -18.31
CA MET A 1 -13.79 16.21 -17.23
C MET A 1 -13.09 15.93 -15.92
N ASN A 2 -13.53 16.53 -14.81
CA ASN A 2 -12.96 16.18 -13.49
C ASN A 2 -13.52 14.84 -13.02
N GLN A 3 -12.66 13.91 -12.63
CA GLN A 3 -13.09 12.67 -12.00
C GLN A 3 -13.12 12.87 -10.46
N ASN A 4 -14.23 12.48 -9.85
CA ASN A 4 -14.45 12.69 -8.41
C ASN A 4 -14.36 11.37 -7.65
N PHE A 5 -13.53 11.38 -6.59
CA PHE A 5 -13.37 10.30 -5.64
C PHE A 5 -13.46 10.87 -4.22
N ASP A 6 -13.92 10.07 -3.28
CA ASP A 6 -13.93 10.46 -1.87
C ASP A 6 -12.48 10.51 -1.33
N ILE A 7 -11.66 9.53 -1.74
CA ILE A 7 -10.25 9.43 -1.36
C ILE A 7 -9.39 9.13 -2.59
N ILE A 8 -8.31 9.89 -2.74
CA ILE A 8 -7.26 9.61 -3.73
C ILE A 8 -5.95 9.31 -3.01
N ILE A 9 -5.29 8.25 -3.45
CA ILE A 9 -3.96 7.84 -2.98
C ILE A 9 -2.99 8.01 -4.15
N VAL A 10 -1.95 8.81 -3.96
CA VAL A 10 -0.89 9.00 -4.96
C VAL A 10 0.26 8.05 -4.66
N GLY A 11 0.48 7.10 -5.56
CA GLY A 11 1.51 6.08 -5.49
C GLY A 11 0.94 4.65 -5.48
N GLY A 12 1.17 3.92 -6.56
CA GLY A 12 0.75 2.53 -6.78
C GLY A 12 1.72 1.48 -6.22
N GLY A 13 2.40 1.78 -5.10
CA GLY A 13 3.24 0.85 -4.37
C GLY A 13 2.48 0.08 -3.28
N ALA A 14 3.19 -0.75 -2.49
CA ALA A 14 2.60 -1.55 -1.42
C ALA A 14 1.79 -0.71 -0.43
N ALA A 15 2.33 0.44 0.00
CA ALA A 15 1.66 1.33 0.95
C ALA A 15 0.33 1.87 0.39
N GLY A 16 0.31 2.27 -0.89
CA GLY A 16 -0.91 2.76 -1.55
C GLY A 16 -1.98 1.68 -1.64
N PHE A 17 -1.63 0.50 -2.10
CA PHE A 17 -2.55 -0.64 -2.19
C PHE A 17 -3.08 -1.07 -0.82
N PHE A 18 -2.20 -1.28 0.15
CA PHE A 18 -2.58 -1.65 1.51
C PHE A 18 -3.55 -0.63 2.12
N THR A 19 -3.25 0.66 1.98
CA THR A 19 -4.10 1.74 2.49
C THR A 19 -5.47 1.74 1.82
N ALA A 20 -5.52 1.65 0.49
CA ALA A 20 -6.78 1.66 -0.27
C ALA A 20 -7.70 0.49 0.13
N ILE A 21 -7.14 -0.72 0.22
CA ILE A 21 -7.88 -1.93 0.59
C ILE A 21 -8.47 -1.77 1.98
N ASN A 22 -7.65 -1.42 2.98
CA ASN A 22 -8.11 -1.27 4.36
C ASN A 22 -9.17 -0.16 4.53
N ILE A 23 -9.09 0.93 3.75
CA ILE A 23 -10.11 1.98 3.74
C ILE A 23 -11.45 1.42 3.27
N VAL A 24 -11.47 0.74 2.12
CA VAL A 24 -12.73 0.25 1.53
C VAL A 24 -13.30 -0.92 2.31
N GLU A 25 -12.46 -1.79 2.88
CA GLU A 25 -12.92 -2.87 3.78
C GLU A 25 -13.63 -2.31 5.02
N LYS A 26 -13.13 -1.19 5.58
CA LYS A 26 -13.78 -0.51 6.72
C LYS A 26 -15.01 0.28 6.33
N ASN A 27 -15.03 0.85 5.13
CA ASN A 27 -16.18 1.60 4.62
C ASN A 27 -16.38 1.39 3.12
N PRO A 28 -17.18 0.35 2.74
CA PRO A 28 -17.40 -0.03 1.35
C PRO A 28 -18.17 1.00 0.50
N LYS A 29 -18.66 2.09 1.11
CA LYS A 29 -19.37 3.15 0.38
C LYS A 29 -18.42 4.17 -0.26
N LEU A 30 -17.17 4.22 0.18
CA LEU A 30 -16.18 5.18 -0.30
C LEU A 30 -15.68 4.81 -1.69
N LYS A 31 -15.65 5.81 -2.58
CA LYS A 31 -15.02 5.73 -3.89
C LYS A 31 -13.54 6.08 -3.74
N VAL A 32 -12.67 5.08 -3.88
CA VAL A 32 -11.23 5.22 -3.69
C VAL A 32 -10.50 5.02 -5.01
N ALA A 33 -9.51 5.86 -5.29
CA ALA A 33 -8.61 5.69 -6.42
C ALA A 33 -7.14 5.69 -5.97
N ILE A 34 -6.34 4.90 -6.67
CA ILE A 34 -4.86 4.91 -6.61
C ILE A 34 -4.38 5.52 -7.92
N LEU A 35 -3.59 6.59 -7.86
CA LEU A 35 -2.91 7.18 -9.02
C LEU A 35 -1.46 6.72 -9.04
N GLU A 36 -1.04 6.09 -10.14
CA GLU A 36 0.35 5.66 -10.36
C GLU A 36 0.90 6.36 -11.61
N ARG A 37 2.11 6.93 -11.49
CA ARG A 37 2.77 7.62 -12.61
C ARG A 37 3.24 6.69 -13.72
N GLY A 38 3.69 5.50 -13.33
CA GLY A 38 4.18 4.48 -14.26
C GLY A 38 3.08 3.73 -14.97
N SER A 39 3.46 2.93 -15.94
CA SER A 39 2.55 1.99 -16.63
C SER A 39 2.24 0.75 -15.80
N GLU A 40 3.08 0.45 -14.79
CA GLU A 40 2.96 -0.71 -13.91
C GLU A 40 2.90 -0.29 -12.45
N VAL A 41 2.06 -0.98 -11.67
CA VAL A 41 1.97 -0.84 -10.22
C VAL A 41 2.85 -1.88 -9.51
N LEU A 42 3.14 -1.65 -8.22
CA LEU A 42 3.85 -2.61 -7.35
C LEU A 42 5.25 -3.01 -7.84
N SER A 43 5.90 -2.18 -8.66
CA SER A 43 7.19 -2.46 -9.29
C SER A 43 8.29 -2.76 -8.25
N LYS A 44 8.34 -2.05 -7.12
CA LYS A 44 9.29 -2.33 -6.03
C LYS A 44 8.97 -3.62 -5.28
N VAL A 45 7.69 -4.00 -5.17
CA VAL A 45 7.29 -5.31 -4.61
C VAL A 45 7.85 -6.43 -5.49
N ARG A 46 7.73 -6.28 -6.81
CA ARG A 46 8.19 -7.26 -7.79
C ARG A 46 9.66 -7.64 -7.63
N VAL A 47 10.53 -6.66 -7.38
CA VAL A 47 12.00 -6.87 -7.28
C VAL A 47 12.48 -7.09 -5.84
N SER A 48 11.65 -6.81 -4.84
CA SER A 48 12.05 -6.93 -3.44
C SER A 48 12.40 -8.37 -3.05
N GLY A 49 13.32 -8.52 -2.12
CA GLY A 49 13.76 -9.85 -1.66
C GLY A 49 14.26 -10.75 -2.77
N GLY A 50 14.87 -10.20 -3.84
CA GLY A 50 15.34 -10.97 -5.00
C GLY A 50 14.19 -11.56 -5.84
N GLY A 51 13.06 -10.88 -5.96
CA GLY A 51 11.87 -11.32 -6.67
C GLY A 51 10.93 -12.22 -5.87
N ARG A 52 11.23 -12.45 -4.59
CA ARG A 52 10.41 -13.27 -3.68
C ARG A 52 9.46 -12.44 -2.81
N CYS A 53 9.70 -11.15 -2.66
CA CYS A 53 9.07 -10.20 -1.74
C CYS A 53 9.27 -10.56 -0.26
N ASN A 54 10.28 -9.96 0.37
CA ASN A 54 10.34 -9.95 1.84
C ASN A 54 9.20 -9.09 2.38
N VAL A 55 8.19 -9.74 2.97
CA VAL A 55 6.94 -9.08 3.40
C VAL A 55 7.12 -8.40 4.74
N THR A 56 7.69 -9.12 5.71
CA THR A 56 7.91 -8.65 7.07
C THR A 56 8.99 -9.49 7.77
N HIS A 57 9.17 -9.29 9.07
CA HIS A 57 10.12 -10.02 9.90
C HIS A 57 9.38 -10.75 11.02
N ALA A 58 9.81 -11.95 11.40
CA ALA A 58 9.25 -12.76 12.48
C ALA A 58 9.66 -12.23 13.87
N CYS A 59 9.48 -10.95 14.07
CA CYS A 59 9.68 -10.25 15.34
C CYS A 59 8.35 -9.60 15.71
N PHE A 60 7.61 -10.21 16.63
CA PHE A 60 6.22 -9.86 16.93
C PHE A 60 6.08 -8.88 18.10
N GLU A 61 7.17 -8.61 18.80
CA GLU A 61 7.20 -7.62 19.88
C GLU A 61 7.56 -6.23 19.33
N PRO A 62 6.68 -5.22 19.45
CA PRO A 62 6.90 -3.90 18.89
C PRO A 62 8.24 -3.25 19.28
N ASN A 63 8.62 -3.35 20.57
CA ASN A 63 9.86 -2.76 21.06
C ASN A 63 11.13 -3.47 20.55
N GLU A 64 11.03 -4.71 20.13
CA GLU A 64 12.13 -5.44 19.51
C GLU A 64 12.15 -5.19 18.00
N LEU A 65 10.96 -5.15 17.36
CA LEU A 65 10.85 -4.90 15.93
C LEU A 65 11.43 -3.54 15.52
N VAL A 66 11.22 -2.47 16.31
CA VAL A 66 11.76 -1.14 15.99
C VAL A 66 13.28 -1.11 15.87
N LYS A 67 14.00 -2.00 16.56
CA LYS A 67 15.47 -2.06 16.49
C LYS A 67 16.00 -2.45 15.12
N PHE A 68 15.19 -3.08 14.28
CA PHE A 68 15.52 -3.38 12.87
C PHE A 68 15.35 -2.19 11.94
N TYR A 69 14.88 -1.04 12.47
CA TYR A 69 14.69 0.20 11.71
C TYR A 69 15.68 1.28 12.18
N PRO A 70 16.92 1.30 11.66
CA PRO A 70 17.96 2.23 12.15
C PRO A 70 17.61 3.71 11.93
N ARG A 71 16.64 3.97 11.03
CA ARG A 71 16.03 5.29 10.84
C ARG A 71 14.56 5.16 11.16
N GLY A 72 14.09 5.84 12.19
CA GLY A 72 12.67 5.86 12.57
C GLY A 72 12.32 4.91 13.73
N GLU A 73 13.28 4.37 14.47
CA GLU A 73 13.03 3.51 15.65
C GLU A 73 12.06 4.16 16.64
N LYS A 74 12.27 5.45 16.93
CA LYS A 74 11.44 6.19 17.89
C LYS A 74 10.04 6.46 17.35
N GLU A 75 9.97 6.83 16.08
CA GLU A 75 8.73 7.19 15.37
C GLU A 75 7.84 5.97 15.12
N LEU A 76 8.44 4.81 14.87
CA LEU A 76 7.70 3.57 14.58
C LEU A 76 7.19 2.84 15.83
N ARG A 77 7.70 3.17 17.02
CA ARG A 77 7.29 2.50 18.27
C ARG A 77 5.78 2.58 18.50
N GLY A 78 5.20 3.77 18.38
CA GLY A 78 3.76 3.96 18.53
C GLY A 78 2.94 3.20 17.47
N PRO A 79 3.21 3.40 16.18
CA PRO A 79 2.56 2.64 15.12
C PRO A 79 2.64 1.11 15.27
N PHE A 80 3.77 0.55 15.67
CA PHE A 80 3.91 -0.90 15.82
C PHE A 80 3.13 -1.48 17.00
N HIS A 81 2.78 -0.68 18.02
CA HIS A 81 1.82 -1.09 19.04
C HIS A 81 0.37 -1.16 18.53
N GLN A 82 0.08 -0.58 17.35
CA GLN A 82 -1.24 -0.63 16.72
C GLN A 82 -1.30 -1.62 15.56
N PHE A 83 -0.19 -1.79 14.83
CA PHE A 83 -0.06 -2.70 13.70
C PHE A 83 1.40 -3.16 13.57
N CYS A 84 1.64 -4.42 13.93
CA CYS A 84 2.96 -5.03 13.97
C CYS A 84 3.14 -6.07 12.84
N SER A 85 4.25 -6.78 12.86
CA SER A 85 4.54 -7.87 11.92
C SER A 85 3.53 -9.02 12.01
N GLY A 86 3.03 -9.33 13.22
CA GLY A 86 1.97 -10.33 13.42
C GLY A 86 0.68 -9.96 12.70
N ASP A 87 0.25 -8.70 12.82
CA ASP A 87 -0.92 -8.19 12.12
C ASP A 87 -0.74 -8.22 10.61
N THR A 88 0.49 -7.99 10.12
CA THR A 88 0.83 -8.13 8.69
C THR A 88 0.64 -9.57 8.22
N VAL A 89 1.11 -10.56 9.00
CA VAL A 89 0.93 -11.98 8.69
C VAL A 89 -0.54 -12.36 8.65
N GLU A 90 -1.30 -11.93 9.66
CA GLU A 90 -2.73 -12.17 9.73
C GLU A 90 -3.47 -11.54 8.54
N TRP A 91 -3.12 -10.28 8.20
CA TRP A 91 -3.73 -9.61 7.06
C TRP A 91 -3.54 -10.38 5.76
N PHE A 92 -2.31 -10.83 5.46
CA PHE A 92 -2.03 -11.62 4.26
C PHE A 92 -2.72 -12.99 4.30
N SER A 93 -2.76 -13.66 5.46
CA SER A 93 -3.48 -14.92 5.64
C SER A 93 -4.99 -14.77 5.34
N ASN A 94 -5.61 -13.68 5.84
CA ASN A 94 -7.01 -13.36 5.57
C ASN A 94 -7.29 -13.05 4.09
N HIS A 95 -6.24 -12.68 3.34
CA HIS A 95 -6.30 -12.46 1.89
C HIS A 95 -5.79 -13.66 1.07
N GLY A 96 -5.66 -14.84 1.70
CA GLY A 96 -5.31 -16.10 1.04
C GLY A 96 -3.82 -16.25 0.69
N VAL A 97 -2.94 -15.53 1.37
CA VAL A 97 -1.49 -15.64 1.19
C VAL A 97 -0.84 -16.17 2.46
N GLU A 98 -0.24 -17.36 2.36
CA GLU A 98 0.56 -17.95 3.41
C GLU A 98 2.01 -17.47 3.33
N LEU A 99 2.57 -17.11 4.48
CA LEU A 99 3.96 -16.69 4.65
C LEU A 99 4.75 -17.77 5.40
N LYS A 100 6.03 -17.93 5.04
CA LYS A 100 7.00 -18.75 5.76
C LYS A 100 8.10 -17.89 6.34
N ILE A 101 8.69 -18.37 7.44
CA ILE A 101 9.83 -17.75 8.10
C ILE A 101 11.10 -18.43 7.58
N GLU A 102 12.13 -17.65 7.24
CA GLU A 102 13.47 -18.13 6.95
C GLU A 102 14.38 -18.02 8.21
N ASP A 103 15.54 -18.70 8.20
CA ASP A 103 16.44 -18.82 9.36
C ASP A 103 16.89 -17.46 9.93
N ASP A 104 16.93 -16.43 9.10
CA ASP A 104 17.27 -15.05 9.49
C ASP A 104 16.06 -14.21 9.96
N GLY A 105 14.89 -14.83 10.09
CA GLY A 105 13.66 -14.21 10.57
C GLY A 105 12.89 -13.45 9.48
N ARG A 106 13.38 -13.32 8.25
CA ARG A 106 12.62 -12.74 7.16
C ARG A 106 11.45 -13.61 6.77
N MET A 107 10.35 -12.99 6.37
CA MET A 107 9.14 -13.70 5.99
C MET A 107 8.81 -13.48 4.51
N PHE A 108 8.62 -14.59 3.81
CA PHE A 108 8.34 -14.63 2.38
C PHE A 108 7.05 -15.41 2.11
N PRO A 109 6.36 -15.17 0.96
CA PRO A 109 5.28 -16.07 0.55
C PRO A 109 5.80 -17.49 0.35
N VAL A 110 5.02 -18.49 0.75
CA VAL A 110 5.38 -19.92 0.61
C VAL A 110 5.73 -20.27 -0.83
N SER A 111 5.11 -19.59 -1.80
CA SER A 111 5.39 -19.74 -3.25
C SER A 111 6.80 -19.30 -3.66
N ASN A 112 7.55 -18.58 -2.82
CA ASN A 112 8.82 -17.92 -3.17
C ASN A 112 8.73 -16.95 -4.36
N SER A 113 7.58 -16.36 -4.60
CA SER A 113 7.36 -15.45 -5.72
C SER A 113 6.67 -14.16 -5.26
N SER A 114 7.26 -13.02 -5.60
CA SER A 114 6.63 -11.71 -5.37
C SER A 114 5.30 -11.55 -6.11
N GLN A 115 5.09 -12.33 -7.18
CA GLN A 115 3.84 -12.33 -7.93
C GLN A 115 2.65 -12.69 -7.04
N THR A 116 2.81 -13.57 -6.05
CA THR A 116 1.75 -13.93 -5.09
C THR A 116 1.26 -12.71 -4.31
N ILE A 117 2.17 -11.85 -3.86
CA ILE A 117 1.83 -10.60 -3.16
C ILE A 117 1.16 -9.61 -4.10
N ILE A 118 1.68 -9.48 -5.33
CA ILE A 118 1.11 -8.61 -6.36
C ILE A 118 -0.32 -9.04 -6.70
N ASP A 119 -0.53 -10.34 -6.94
CA ASP A 119 -1.85 -10.89 -7.26
C ASP A 119 -2.85 -10.70 -6.11
N CYS A 120 -2.38 -10.85 -4.86
CA CYS A 120 -3.19 -10.58 -3.67
C CYS A 120 -3.73 -9.15 -3.69
N PHE A 121 -2.86 -8.15 -3.85
CA PHE A 121 -3.25 -6.75 -3.91
C PHE A 121 -4.18 -6.43 -5.09
N LEU A 122 -3.87 -6.93 -6.29
CA LEU A 122 -4.68 -6.68 -7.48
C LEU A 122 -6.07 -7.32 -7.37
N LYS A 123 -6.16 -8.56 -6.88
CA LYS A 123 -7.45 -9.23 -6.66
C LYS A 123 -8.29 -8.51 -5.61
N ALA A 124 -7.67 -8.09 -4.50
CA ALA A 124 -8.38 -7.36 -3.45
C ALA A 124 -8.92 -6.01 -3.96
N THR A 125 -8.11 -5.21 -4.67
CA THR A 125 -8.56 -3.94 -5.23
C THR A 125 -9.66 -4.12 -6.26
N GLN A 126 -9.58 -5.13 -7.12
CA GLN A 126 -10.61 -5.47 -8.09
C GLN A 126 -11.93 -5.86 -7.40
N LYS A 127 -11.87 -6.75 -6.40
CA LYS A 127 -13.03 -7.20 -5.63
C LYS A 127 -13.74 -6.05 -4.92
N LEU A 128 -12.96 -5.09 -4.42
CA LEU A 128 -13.47 -3.93 -3.67
C LEU A 128 -13.87 -2.75 -4.56
N GLY A 129 -13.70 -2.84 -5.88
CA GLY A 129 -14.04 -1.76 -6.82
C GLY A 129 -13.14 -0.52 -6.70
N ILE A 130 -11.90 -0.68 -6.22
CA ILE A 130 -10.93 0.40 -6.11
C ILE A 130 -10.37 0.70 -7.51
N ALA A 131 -10.42 1.97 -7.92
CA ALA A 131 -9.88 2.41 -9.20
C ALA A 131 -8.34 2.48 -9.13
N VAL A 132 -7.65 1.66 -9.93
CA VAL A 132 -6.19 1.70 -10.08
C VAL A 132 -5.86 2.32 -11.43
N LEU A 133 -5.38 3.57 -11.41
CA LEU A 133 -5.17 4.41 -12.58
C LEU A 133 -3.67 4.59 -12.81
N THR A 134 -3.15 3.97 -13.85
CA THR A 134 -1.73 4.06 -14.28
C THR A 134 -1.53 5.20 -15.29
N GLY A 135 -0.28 5.60 -15.50
CA GLY A 135 0.06 6.72 -16.38
C GLY A 135 -0.38 8.08 -15.84
N GLN A 136 -0.70 8.17 -14.54
CA GLN A 136 -1.20 9.38 -13.88
C GLN A 136 -0.07 10.08 -13.11
N SER A 137 0.84 10.71 -13.84
CA SER A 137 1.92 11.50 -13.24
C SER A 137 1.37 12.81 -12.69
N VAL A 138 1.25 12.90 -11.37
CA VAL A 138 0.77 14.10 -10.66
C VAL A 138 1.78 15.23 -10.84
N GLN A 139 1.32 16.37 -11.34
CA GLN A 139 2.11 17.58 -11.60
C GLN A 139 1.91 18.62 -10.51
N SER A 140 0.67 18.76 -10.04
CA SER A 140 0.31 19.75 -9.03
C SER A 140 -0.84 19.28 -8.15
N ILE A 141 -0.84 19.78 -6.92
CA ILE A 141 -1.87 19.49 -5.91
C ILE A 141 -2.24 20.83 -5.26
N PHE A 142 -3.51 21.16 -5.30
CA PHE A 142 -4.06 22.38 -4.68
C PHE A 142 -5.17 22.04 -3.72
N LYS A 143 -5.16 22.67 -2.56
CA LYS A 143 -6.30 22.66 -1.65
C LYS A 143 -7.22 23.83 -1.96
N LYS A 144 -8.49 23.53 -2.24
CA LYS A 144 -9.53 24.54 -2.43
C LYS A 144 -10.73 24.19 -1.55
N ASP A 145 -11.04 25.05 -0.60
CA ASP A 145 -12.07 24.81 0.40
C ASP A 145 -11.86 23.45 1.12
N ASN A 146 -12.80 22.55 1.03
CA ASN A 146 -12.75 21.22 1.64
C ASN A 146 -12.23 20.12 0.69
N PHE A 147 -11.81 20.48 -0.51
CA PHE A 147 -11.39 19.52 -1.54
C PHE A 147 -9.94 19.74 -1.96
N TRP A 148 -9.34 18.66 -2.43
CA TRP A 148 -8.05 18.66 -3.11
C TRP A 148 -8.28 18.53 -4.61
N LYS A 149 -7.69 19.43 -5.39
CA LYS A 149 -7.58 19.33 -6.83
C LYS A 149 -6.20 18.77 -7.17
N ILE A 150 -6.17 17.70 -7.95
CA ILE A 150 -4.95 17.01 -8.38
C ILE A 150 -4.91 17.10 -9.90
N GLU A 151 -3.83 17.64 -10.43
CA GLU A 151 -3.61 17.76 -11.88
C GLU A 151 -2.51 16.78 -12.28
N THR A 152 -2.79 15.95 -13.27
CA THR A 152 -1.83 15.07 -13.92
C THR A 152 -1.55 15.56 -15.34
N GLN A 153 -0.69 14.89 -16.07
CA GLN A 153 -0.45 15.23 -17.48
C GLN A 153 -1.67 15.03 -18.38
N SER A 154 -2.58 14.12 -18.03
CA SER A 154 -3.71 13.72 -18.87
C SER A 154 -5.07 14.09 -18.29
N GLU A 155 -5.22 14.12 -16.98
CA GLU A 155 -6.51 14.22 -16.31
C GLU A 155 -6.45 15.13 -15.07
N ASN A 156 -7.64 15.59 -14.64
CA ASN A 156 -7.82 16.33 -13.41
C ASN A 156 -8.73 15.55 -12.46
N TYR A 157 -8.38 15.53 -11.18
CA TYR A 157 -9.12 14.81 -10.14
C TYR A 157 -9.52 15.77 -9.02
N ILE A 158 -10.64 15.46 -8.37
CA ILE A 158 -11.10 16.15 -7.16
C ILE A 158 -11.37 15.10 -6.09
N THR A 159 -10.92 15.36 -4.85
CA THR A 159 -11.13 14.45 -3.72
C THR A 159 -11.26 15.21 -2.41
N GLU A 160 -12.01 14.66 -1.46
CA GLU A 160 -12.09 15.19 -0.10
C GLU A 160 -10.83 14.87 0.72
N LYS A 161 -10.28 13.69 0.52
CA LYS A 161 -9.09 13.21 1.24
C LYS A 161 -7.99 12.82 0.26
N LEU A 162 -6.79 13.25 0.56
CA LEU A 162 -5.60 12.93 -0.23
C LEU A 162 -4.55 12.24 0.65
N ILE A 163 -4.01 11.13 0.15
CA ILE A 163 -2.94 10.37 0.80
C ILE A 163 -1.76 10.30 -0.17
N LEU A 164 -0.56 10.65 0.33
CA LEU A 164 0.68 10.55 -0.43
C LEU A 164 1.43 9.29 -0.02
N ALA A 165 1.58 8.36 -0.95
CA ALA A 165 2.25 7.06 -0.78
C ALA A 165 3.29 6.81 -1.89
N THR A 166 3.99 7.87 -2.32
CA THR A 166 4.87 7.86 -3.50
C THR A 166 6.13 7.01 -3.31
N GLY A 167 6.48 6.71 -2.07
CA GLY A 167 7.70 5.98 -1.75
C GLY A 167 8.97 6.81 -2.00
N SER A 168 10.09 6.11 -2.17
CA SER A 168 11.42 6.69 -2.44
C SER A 168 11.90 6.32 -3.83
#